data_0139bd6e53858fc17a1bce1e8cd3e024
#
_entry.id   0139bd6e53858fc17a1bce1e8cd3e024
#
_cell.length_a   1.000
_cell.length_b   1.000
_cell.length_c   1.000
_cell.angle_alpha   90.00
_cell.angle_beta   90.00
_cell.angle_gamma   90.00
#
_symmetry.space_group_name_H-M   'P 1'
#
loop_
_entity.id
_entity.type
_entity.pdbx_description
1 polymer ?
#
loop_
_entity_poly.entity_id
_entity_poly.type
_entity_poly.pdbx_seq_one_letter_code
_entity_poly.pdbx_strand_id
1 'polypeptide(L)'
;ILRSLRWVLEKSMEINDYHYNIIKEAQNDIEITQEPFKEIVEKLNISYDEFFSVLEEFQETGVMRRFASILNHRHAGFGANAMVAWDIEEGSKGEEIGKIAASFSAVSHCYLRPKYPTWNYNLFTMIHGKTKEDTQEVINNIANEIEYKSNMPLYSSREFKKGRIKYFCDEFKDWEEKYLN
;
A
#
# COMPACT_ATOMS: atom_id res chain seq x y z
N ILE A 1 -11.67 -1.83 5.79
CA ILE A 1 -10.58 -2.36 4.95
C ILE A 1 -10.71 -3.88 4.80
N LEU A 2 -10.90 -4.66 5.88
CA LEU A 2 -11.02 -6.13 5.83
C LEU A 2 -12.28 -6.63 5.09
N ARG A 3 -13.44 -5.95 5.26
CA ARG A 3 -14.65 -6.27 4.47
C ARG A 3 -14.46 -6.05 2.96
N SER A 4 -13.63 -5.09 2.55
CA SER A 4 -13.38 -4.84 1.12
C SER A 4 -12.46 -5.90 0.50
N LEU A 5 -11.48 -6.43 1.25
CA LEU A 5 -10.60 -7.50 0.77
C LEU A 5 -11.37 -8.82 0.59
N ARG A 6 -12.19 -9.22 1.57
CA ARG A 6 -13.05 -10.40 1.45
C ARG A 6 -14.00 -10.28 0.26
N TRP A 7 -14.61 -9.10 0.05
CA TRP A 7 -15.50 -8.84 -1.09
C TRP A 7 -14.78 -8.89 -2.46
N VAL A 8 -13.52 -8.45 -2.55
CA VAL A 8 -12.71 -8.55 -3.78
C VAL A 8 -12.35 -10.01 -4.04
N LEU A 9 -11.96 -10.77 -3.03
CA LEU A 9 -11.61 -12.18 -3.15
C LEU A 9 -12.82 -13.05 -3.51
N GLU A 10 -13.98 -12.81 -2.90
CA GLU A 10 -15.24 -13.52 -3.18
C GLU A 10 -15.78 -13.27 -4.59
N LYS A 11 -15.36 -12.22 -5.27
CA LYS A 11 -15.85 -11.84 -6.61
C LYS A 11 -14.97 -12.30 -7.77
N SER A 12 -13.70 -12.63 -7.52
CA SER A 12 -12.73 -12.93 -8.57
C SER A 12 -12.29 -14.39 -8.64
N MET A 13 -12.30 -15.08 -7.51
CA MET A 13 -11.80 -16.46 -7.42
C MET A 13 -12.25 -17.09 -6.10
N GLU A 14 -12.59 -18.38 -6.12
CA GLU A 14 -12.83 -19.16 -4.91
C GLU A 14 -11.49 -19.57 -4.28
N ILE A 15 -11.14 -18.93 -3.16
CA ILE A 15 -9.89 -19.21 -2.43
C ILE A 15 -10.13 -20.41 -1.50
N ASN A 16 -9.41 -21.50 -1.72
CA ASN A 16 -9.44 -22.70 -0.89
C ASN A 16 -8.18 -22.81 0.00
N ASP A 17 -8.10 -23.83 0.84
CA ASP A 17 -6.98 -24.04 1.78
C ASP A 17 -5.61 -24.15 1.08
N TYR A 18 -5.57 -24.70 -0.11
CA TYR A 18 -4.36 -24.79 -0.92
C TYR A 18 -3.85 -23.39 -1.31
N HIS A 19 -4.75 -22.53 -1.77
CA HIS A 19 -4.43 -21.14 -2.09
C HIS A 19 -4.01 -20.35 -0.85
N TYR A 20 -4.68 -20.54 0.29
CA TYR A 20 -4.27 -19.89 1.55
C TYR A 20 -2.85 -20.23 1.94
N ASN A 21 -2.46 -21.50 1.83
CA ASN A 21 -1.11 -21.94 2.16
C ASN A 21 -0.06 -21.30 1.24
N ILE A 22 -0.34 -21.20 -0.06
CA ILE A 22 0.56 -20.54 -1.01
C ILE A 22 0.68 -19.05 -0.70
N ILE A 23 -0.42 -18.33 -0.44
CA ILE A 23 -0.40 -16.92 -0.06
C ILE A 23 0.39 -16.70 1.23
N LYS A 24 0.20 -17.58 2.24
CA LYS A 24 0.87 -17.50 3.54
C LYS A 24 2.39 -17.57 3.40
N GLU A 25 2.91 -18.40 2.49
CA GLU A 25 4.33 -18.55 2.27
C GLU A 25 4.87 -17.49 1.28
N ALA A 26 4.21 -17.26 0.16
CA ALA A 26 4.66 -16.35 -0.90
C ALA A 26 4.69 -14.86 -0.48
N GLN A 27 3.94 -14.47 0.56
CA GLN A 27 3.96 -13.10 1.08
C GLN A 27 5.19 -12.78 1.94
N ASN A 28 5.98 -13.77 2.33
CA ASN A 28 7.19 -13.56 3.13
C ASN A 28 8.32 -12.95 2.29
N ASP A 29 9.39 -12.51 2.95
CA ASP A 29 10.59 -12.08 2.26
C ASP A 29 11.25 -13.27 1.59
N ILE A 30 11.63 -13.10 0.32
CA ILE A 30 12.26 -14.13 -0.48
C ILE A 30 13.76 -13.86 -0.46
N GLU A 31 14.56 -14.89 -0.14
CA GLU A 31 16.00 -14.77 -0.16
C GLU A 31 16.53 -14.64 -1.60
N ILE A 32 17.57 -13.82 -1.76
CA ILE A 32 18.23 -13.64 -3.07
C ILE A 32 19.24 -14.77 -3.23
N THR A 33 18.77 -15.90 -3.74
CA THR A 33 19.55 -17.12 -4.04
C THR A 33 19.35 -17.56 -5.48
N GLN A 34 20.05 -18.64 -5.91
CA GLN A 34 19.82 -19.21 -7.24
C GLN A 34 18.44 -19.89 -7.36
N GLU A 35 17.90 -20.38 -6.25
CA GLU A 35 16.58 -21.06 -6.19
C GLU A 35 15.70 -20.38 -5.11
N PRO A 36 15.23 -19.14 -5.36
CA PRO A 36 14.60 -18.33 -4.33
C PRO A 36 13.27 -18.88 -3.80
N PHE A 37 12.63 -19.78 -4.51
CA PHE A 37 11.34 -20.38 -4.12
C PHE A 37 11.47 -21.82 -3.61
N LYS A 38 12.69 -22.36 -3.52
CA LYS A 38 12.92 -23.76 -3.14
C LYS A 38 12.31 -24.11 -1.81
N GLU A 39 12.58 -23.32 -0.78
CA GLU A 39 12.05 -23.55 0.56
C GLU A 39 10.52 -23.52 0.60
N ILE A 40 9.90 -22.67 -0.22
CA ILE A 40 8.45 -22.54 -0.30
C ILE A 40 7.84 -23.82 -0.90
N VAL A 41 8.34 -24.27 -2.05
CA VAL A 41 7.79 -25.44 -2.74
C VAL A 41 8.04 -26.74 -1.96
N GLU A 42 9.21 -26.86 -1.31
CA GLU A 42 9.52 -27.98 -0.42
C GLU A 42 8.58 -28.01 0.80
N LYS A 43 8.37 -26.87 1.46
CA LYS A 43 7.49 -26.73 2.61
C LYS A 43 6.04 -27.05 2.28
N LEU A 44 5.57 -26.63 1.11
CA LEU A 44 4.23 -26.89 0.62
C LEU A 44 4.07 -28.27 0.00
N ASN A 45 5.17 -28.98 -0.24
CA ASN A 45 5.23 -30.28 -0.93
C ASN A 45 4.54 -30.24 -2.30
N ILE A 46 4.86 -29.22 -3.10
CA ILE A 46 4.37 -29.01 -4.47
C ILE A 46 5.55 -28.81 -5.43
N SER A 47 5.29 -28.95 -6.73
CA SER A 47 6.28 -28.64 -7.76
C SER A 47 6.40 -27.14 -8.03
N TYR A 48 7.50 -26.73 -8.68
CA TYR A 48 7.66 -25.36 -9.16
C TYR A 48 6.55 -24.98 -10.16
N ASP A 49 6.18 -25.89 -11.06
CA ASP A 49 5.15 -25.64 -12.08
C ASP A 49 3.78 -25.37 -11.42
N GLU A 50 3.41 -26.17 -10.41
CA GLU A 50 2.19 -25.93 -9.64
C GLU A 50 2.22 -24.60 -8.90
N PHE A 51 3.34 -24.27 -8.26
CA PHE A 51 3.50 -23.01 -7.56
C PHE A 51 3.35 -21.80 -8.48
N PHE A 52 4.06 -21.80 -9.62
CA PHE A 52 3.99 -20.69 -10.56
C PHE A 52 2.64 -20.60 -11.27
N SER A 53 2.01 -21.72 -11.58
CA SER A 53 0.65 -21.74 -12.15
C SER A 53 -0.35 -21.04 -11.25
N VAL A 54 -0.27 -21.26 -9.94
CA VAL A 54 -1.16 -20.57 -8.97
C VAL A 54 -0.82 -19.08 -8.84
N LEU A 55 0.46 -18.70 -8.90
CA LEU A 55 0.83 -17.29 -8.88
C LEU A 55 0.34 -16.55 -10.14
N GLU A 56 0.38 -17.19 -11.30
CA GLU A 56 -0.18 -16.66 -12.55
C GLU A 56 -1.70 -16.49 -12.43
N GLU A 57 -2.40 -17.49 -11.92
CA GLU A 57 -3.85 -17.40 -11.65
C GLU A 57 -4.19 -16.25 -10.68
N PHE A 58 -3.40 -16.07 -9.63
CA PHE A 58 -3.56 -14.95 -8.69
C PHE A 58 -3.34 -13.59 -9.37
N GLN A 59 -2.43 -13.51 -10.32
CA GLN A 59 -2.18 -12.29 -11.08
C GLN A 59 -3.31 -11.99 -12.06
N GLU A 60 -3.79 -12.99 -12.81
CA GLU A 60 -4.89 -12.86 -13.75
C GLU A 60 -6.22 -12.48 -13.06
N THR A 61 -6.49 -13.08 -11.91
CA THR A 61 -7.71 -12.80 -11.12
C THR A 61 -7.61 -11.54 -10.26
N GLY A 62 -6.43 -10.93 -10.17
CA GLY A 62 -6.19 -9.73 -9.37
C GLY A 62 -6.01 -9.99 -7.86
N VAL A 63 -5.97 -11.23 -7.42
CA VAL A 63 -5.61 -11.62 -6.04
C VAL A 63 -4.19 -11.15 -5.73
N MET A 64 -3.25 -11.38 -6.64
CA MET A 64 -1.91 -10.80 -6.61
C MET A 64 -1.82 -9.66 -7.63
N ARG A 65 -1.78 -8.41 -7.16
CA ARG A 65 -1.70 -7.26 -8.06
C ARG A 65 -0.36 -7.08 -8.73
N ARG A 66 0.72 -7.51 -8.09
CA ARG A 66 2.08 -7.43 -8.59
C ARG A 66 3.04 -8.25 -7.72
N PHE A 67 4.07 -8.75 -8.34
CA PHE A 67 5.28 -9.23 -7.68
C PHE A 67 6.37 -8.17 -7.88
N ALA A 68 6.89 -7.60 -6.81
CA ALA A 68 7.88 -6.53 -6.89
C ALA A 68 8.68 -6.38 -5.60
N SER A 69 9.94 -5.96 -5.74
CA SER A 69 10.76 -5.55 -4.61
C SER A 69 10.24 -4.23 -4.01
N ILE A 70 10.25 -4.14 -2.69
CA ILE A 70 9.93 -2.90 -1.98
C ILE A 70 11.26 -2.27 -1.53
N LEU A 71 11.62 -1.15 -2.14
CA LEU A 71 12.80 -0.40 -1.74
C LEU A 71 12.55 0.33 -0.41
N ASN A 72 13.55 0.26 0.47
CA ASN A 72 13.58 1.15 1.61
C ASN A 72 14.01 2.54 1.12
N HIS A 73 13.06 3.47 1.01
CA HIS A 73 13.27 4.81 0.47
C HIS A 73 14.38 5.59 1.21
N ARG A 74 14.57 5.39 2.52
CA ARG A 74 15.65 6.03 3.28
C ARG A 74 17.02 5.53 2.83
N HIS A 75 17.18 4.22 2.61
CA HIS A 75 18.41 3.65 2.08
C HIS A 75 18.64 4.03 0.60
N ALA A 76 17.58 4.33 -0.14
CA ALA A 76 17.65 4.82 -1.51
C ALA A 76 17.92 6.35 -1.61
N GLY A 77 18.19 7.02 -0.48
CA GLY A 77 18.54 8.44 -0.44
C GLY A 77 17.34 9.41 -0.35
N PHE A 78 16.10 8.91 -0.24
CA PHE A 78 14.91 9.75 -0.05
C PHE A 78 14.60 9.88 1.45
N GLY A 79 15.34 10.77 2.13
CA GLY A 79 15.25 10.97 3.57
C GLY A 79 14.19 11.98 4.03
N ALA A 80 13.70 12.83 3.13
CA ALA A 80 12.80 13.92 3.43
C ALA A 80 11.39 13.70 2.86
N ASN A 81 10.73 12.64 3.35
CA ASN A 81 9.35 12.36 2.92
C ASN A 81 8.36 13.12 3.82
N ALA A 82 7.33 13.68 3.21
CA ALA A 82 6.25 14.34 3.91
C ALA A 82 4.88 13.79 3.48
N MET A 83 4.02 13.53 4.46
CA MET A 83 2.60 13.46 4.21
C MET A 83 2.06 14.88 4.29
N VAL A 84 1.48 15.38 3.20
CA VAL A 84 0.86 16.71 3.20
C VAL A 84 -0.65 16.54 3.26
N ALA A 85 -1.24 17.15 4.28
CA ALA A 85 -2.68 17.23 4.44
C ALA A 85 -3.18 18.55 3.83
N TRP A 86 -4.19 18.49 2.96
CA TRP A 86 -4.76 19.61 2.25
C TRP A 86 -6.23 19.78 2.62
N ASP A 87 -6.66 21.00 2.93
CA ASP A 87 -8.07 21.35 3.05
C ASP A 87 -8.57 21.80 1.67
N ILE A 88 -9.26 20.92 0.97
CA ILE A 88 -9.83 21.17 -0.35
C ILE A 88 -11.36 21.09 -0.31
N GLU A 89 -12.01 21.52 -1.38
CA GLU A 89 -13.45 21.35 -1.57
C GLU A 89 -13.82 19.87 -1.70
N GLU A 90 -15.01 19.49 -1.25
CA GLU A 90 -15.53 18.12 -1.31
C GLU A 90 -16.28 17.88 -2.62
N GLY A 91 -16.66 16.63 -2.88
CA GLY A 91 -17.41 16.22 -4.07
C GLY A 91 -16.56 16.11 -5.34
N SER A 92 -17.18 16.30 -6.50
CA SER A 92 -16.54 16.13 -7.82
C SER A 92 -15.32 17.02 -8.02
N LYS A 93 -15.35 18.25 -7.49
CA LYS A 93 -14.20 19.18 -7.54
C LYS A 93 -13.02 18.64 -6.72
N GLY A 94 -13.27 18.03 -5.55
CA GLY A 94 -12.24 17.38 -4.75
C GLY A 94 -11.59 16.19 -5.46
N GLU A 95 -12.37 15.43 -6.23
CA GLU A 95 -11.83 14.33 -7.05
C GLU A 95 -10.92 14.84 -8.19
N GLU A 96 -11.28 15.95 -8.84
CA GLU A 96 -10.45 16.59 -9.87
C GLU A 96 -9.14 17.09 -9.28
N ILE A 97 -9.19 17.79 -8.16
CA ILE A 97 -8.01 18.25 -7.41
C ILE A 97 -7.12 17.07 -7.03
N GLY A 98 -7.71 15.98 -6.54
CA GLY A 98 -6.98 14.75 -6.20
C GLY A 98 -6.25 14.14 -7.40
N LYS A 99 -6.85 14.15 -8.59
CA LYS A 99 -6.21 13.67 -9.84
C LYS A 99 -5.02 14.55 -10.24
N ILE A 100 -5.16 15.88 -10.12
CA ILE A 100 -4.05 16.83 -10.38
C ILE A 100 -2.91 16.56 -9.41
N ALA A 101 -3.17 16.50 -8.11
CA ALA A 101 -2.14 16.23 -7.10
C ALA A 101 -1.46 14.87 -7.28
N ALA A 102 -2.22 13.84 -7.70
CA ALA A 102 -1.69 12.52 -7.97
C ALA A 102 -0.84 12.42 -9.25
N SER A 103 -0.92 13.37 -10.17
CA SER A 103 -0.15 13.38 -11.42
C SER A 103 1.33 13.74 -11.23
N PHE A 104 1.69 14.33 -10.10
CA PHE A 104 3.08 14.66 -9.80
C PHE A 104 3.90 13.41 -9.52
N SER A 105 5.00 13.21 -10.22
CA SER A 105 5.86 12.02 -10.11
C SER A 105 6.46 11.80 -8.72
N ALA A 106 6.64 12.88 -7.95
CA ALA A 106 7.12 12.82 -6.57
C ALA A 106 6.04 12.37 -5.56
N VAL A 107 4.76 12.25 -5.99
CA VAL A 107 3.65 11.81 -5.17
C VAL A 107 3.45 10.31 -5.36
N SER A 108 3.70 9.53 -4.33
CA SER A 108 3.53 8.06 -4.38
C SER A 108 2.13 7.60 -3.98
N HIS A 109 1.45 8.37 -3.14
CA HIS A 109 0.12 8.07 -2.64
C HIS A 109 -0.69 9.36 -2.54
N CYS A 110 -1.94 9.30 -2.98
CA CYS A 110 -2.90 10.39 -2.91
C CYS A 110 -4.25 9.83 -2.49
N TYR A 111 -4.81 10.33 -1.37
CA TYR A 111 -6.07 9.84 -0.82
C TYR A 111 -7.01 10.97 -0.49
N LEU A 112 -8.26 10.85 -0.93
CA LEU A 112 -9.36 11.69 -0.48
C LEU A 112 -10.06 10.99 0.70
N ARG A 113 -10.36 11.75 1.76
CA ARG A 113 -11.03 11.27 2.98
C ARG A 113 -12.14 12.23 3.39
N PRO A 114 -13.16 11.78 4.14
CA PRO A 114 -14.17 12.68 4.68
C PRO A 114 -13.55 13.70 5.64
N LYS A 115 -14.11 14.89 5.70
CA LYS A 115 -13.81 15.90 6.74
C LYS A 115 -14.48 15.52 8.06
N TYR A 116 -13.89 15.96 9.16
CA TYR A 116 -14.44 15.81 10.50
C TYR A 116 -14.55 17.16 11.21
N PRO A 117 -15.45 17.35 12.18
CA PRO A 117 -15.67 18.65 12.85
C PRO A 117 -14.41 19.29 13.44
N THR A 118 -13.44 18.45 13.84
CA THR A 118 -12.17 18.90 14.44
C THR A 118 -10.98 18.81 13.49
N TRP A 119 -11.20 18.39 12.23
CA TRP A 119 -10.14 18.12 11.25
C TRP A 119 -10.62 18.42 9.83
N ASN A 120 -10.27 19.59 9.31
CA ASN A 120 -10.73 20.07 8.00
C ASN A 120 -10.01 19.49 6.79
N TYR A 121 -8.86 18.85 7.00
CA TYR A 121 -8.07 18.30 5.90
C TYR A 121 -8.69 17.01 5.37
N ASN A 122 -8.83 16.93 4.04
CA ASN A 122 -9.50 15.81 3.38
C ASN A 122 -8.73 15.21 2.20
N LEU A 123 -7.69 15.88 1.66
CA LEU A 123 -6.79 15.31 0.69
C LEU A 123 -5.42 15.09 1.34
N PHE A 124 -4.80 13.94 1.09
CA PHE A 124 -3.52 13.53 1.67
C PHE A 124 -2.60 13.05 0.55
N THR A 125 -1.44 13.70 0.41
CA THR A 125 -0.41 13.31 -0.55
C THR A 125 0.87 12.90 0.17
N MET A 126 1.43 11.72 -0.19
CA MET A 126 2.75 11.31 0.27
C MET A 126 3.78 11.73 -0.77
N ILE A 127 4.60 12.70 -0.40
CA ILE A 127 5.63 13.30 -1.26
C ILE A 127 7.00 12.77 -0.84
N HIS A 128 7.82 12.42 -1.82
CA HIS A 128 9.19 11.94 -1.62
C HIS A 128 10.20 12.95 -2.13
N GLY A 129 11.12 13.34 -1.25
CA GLY A 129 12.25 14.23 -1.56
C GLY A 129 13.55 13.72 -0.94
N LYS A 130 14.68 14.13 -1.49
CA LYS A 130 16.00 13.87 -0.93
C LYS A 130 16.24 14.80 0.25
N THR A 131 15.87 16.06 0.10
CA THR A 131 15.96 17.12 1.11
C THR A 131 14.57 17.67 1.45
N LYS A 132 14.46 18.43 2.54
CA LYS A 132 13.22 19.14 2.87
C LYS A 132 12.90 20.23 1.85
N GLU A 133 13.91 20.82 1.28
CA GLU A 133 13.82 21.84 0.25
C GLU A 133 13.18 21.26 -1.02
N ASP A 134 13.64 20.08 -1.47
CA ASP A 134 13.04 19.36 -2.62
C ASP A 134 11.56 19.06 -2.36
N THR A 135 11.24 18.58 -1.14
CA THR A 135 9.86 18.27 -0.75
C THR A 135 8.99 19.52 -0.73
N GLN A 136 9.54 20.64 -0.23
CA GLN A 136 8.83 21.93 -0.18
C GLN A 136 8.60 22.50 -1.58
N GLU A 137 9.54 22.33 -2.50
CA GLU A 137 9.36 22.72 -3.89
C GLU A 137 8.20 21.95 -4.55
N VAL A 138 8.12 20.64 -4.34
CA VAL A 138 6.99 19.83 -4.84
C VAL A 138 5.67 20.29 -4.21
N ILE A 139 5.64 20.59 -2.91
CA ILE A 139 4.45 21.10 -2.24
C ILE A 139 4.00 22.42 -2.89
N ASN A 140 4.94 23.34 -3.15
CA ASN A 140 4.65 24.62 -3.77
C ASN A 140 4.13 24.44 -5.22
N ASN A 141 4.70 23.49 -5.97
CA ASN A 141 4.26 23.19 -7.33
C ASN A 141 2.83 22.62 -7.33
N ILE A 142 2.51 21.71 -6.42
CA ILE A 142 1.13 21.22 -6.27
C ILE A 142 0.20 22.36 -5.87
N ALA A 143 0.61 23.22 -4.91
CA ALA A 143 -0.19 24.34 -4.41
C ALA A 143 -0.52 25.38 -5.51
N ASN A 144 0.33 25.51 -6.52
CA ASN A 144 0.08 26.40 -7.66
C ASN A 144 -0.95 25.83 -8.66
N GLU A 145 -1.15 24.51 -8.69
CA GLU A 145 -2.01 23.84 -9.65
C GLU A 145 -3.39 23.45 -9.08
N ILE A 146 -3.57 23.52 -7.74
CA ILE A 146 -4.81 23.13 -7.10
C ILE A 146 -5.44 24.26 -6.29
N GLU A 147 -6.76 24.24 -6.18
CA GLU A 147 -7.46 25.10 -5.24
C GLU A 147 -7.51 24.45 -3.85
N TYR A 148 -7.03 25.14 -2.84
CA TYR A 148 -7.02 24.68 -1.45
C TYR A 148 -7.17 25.86 -0.48
N LYS A 149 -7.66 25.59 0.73
CA LYS A 149 -7.80 26.61 1.79
C LYS A 149 -6.54 26.69 2.65
N SER A 150 -5.98 25.55 3.00
CA SER A 150 -4.75 25.42 3.79
C SER A 150 -4.07 24.09 3.52
N ASN A 151 -2.78 24.00 3.80
CA ASN A 151 -2.05 22.74 3.81
C ASN A 151 -1.17 22.60 5.05
N MET A 152 -0.83 21.37 5.40
CA MET A 152 0.01 21.05 6.54
C MET A 152 0.97 19.90 6.17
N PRO A 153 2.24 20.20 5.93
CA PRO A 153 3.26 19.18 5.73
C PRO A 153 3.62 18.49 7.05
N LEU A 154 3.53 17.17 7.07
CA LEU A 154 3.86 16.32 8.20
C LEU A 154 5.11 15.50 7.89
N TYR A 155 6.22 15.87 8.48
CA TYR A 155 7.49 15.15 8.35
C TYR A 155 7.63 14.09 9.44
N SER A 156 8.05 12.87 9.06
CA SER A 156 8.35 11.83 10.05
C SER A 156 9.65 12.14 10.79
N SER A 157 9.55 12.37 12.09
CA SER A 157 10.72 12.59 12.97
C SER A 157 11.32 11.29 13.46
N ARG A 158 10.48 10.26 13.73
CA ARG A 158 10.91 8.96 14.25
C ARG A 158 9.96 7.87 13.77
N GLU A 159 10.51 6.76 13.28
CA GLU A 159 9.78 5.54 12.96
C GLU A 159 9.91 4.55 14.11
N PHE A 160 8.81 4.20 14.75
CA PHE A 160 8.80 3.24 15.86
C PHE A 160 8.59 1.80 15.39
N LYS A 161 7.84 1.63 14.31
CA LYS A 161 7.57 0.33 13.70
C LYS A 161 7.19 0.50 12.24
N LYS A 162 7.79 -0.31 11.38
CA LYS A 162 7.39 -0.49 9.98
C LYS A 162 7.25 -1.98 9.74
N GLY A 163 6.03 -2.42 9.51
CA GLY A 163 5.74 -3.83 9.25
C GLY A 163 4.74 -3.98 8.12
N ARG A 164 4.84 -5.06 7.39
CA ARG A 164 3.82 -5.46 6.41
C ARG A 164 2.67 -6.15 7.14
N ILE A 165 1.47 -5.92 6.66
CA ILE A 165 0.31 -6.73 7.05
C ILE A 165 0.49 -8.09 6.39
N LYS A 166 0.46 -9.15 7.19
CA LYS A 166 0.45 -10.53 6.71
C LYS A 166 -1.00 -11.03 6.66
N TYR A 167 -1.34 -11.66 5.54
CA TYR A 167 -2.67 -12.26 5.34
C TYR A 167 -2.65 -13.72 5.77
N PHE A 168 -3.78 -14.23 6.27
CA PHE A 168 -3.98 -15.65 6.61
C PHE A 168 -2.93 -16.22 7.58
N CYS A 169 -2.32 -15.38 8.40
CA CYS A 169 -1.43 -15.81 9.47
C CYS A 169 -2.23 -16.28 10.70
N ASP A 170 -1.57 -17.02 11.59
CA ASP A 170 -2.25 -17.59 12.75
C ASP A 170 -2.75 -16.49 13.69
N GLU A 171 -1.99 -15.38 13.85
CA GLU A 171 -2.42 -14.22 14.61
C GLU A 171 -3.68 -13.55 14.04
N PHE A 172 -3.92 -13.67 12.73
CA PHE A 172 -5.15 -13.18 12.12
C PHE A 172 -6.33 -14.08 12.46
N LYS A 173 -6.16 -15.40 12.49
CA LYS A 173 -7.19 -16.34 12.92
C LYS A 173 -7.59 -16.11 14.38
N ASP A 174 -6.61 -15.97 15.27
CA ASP A 174 -6.83 -15.67 16.69
C ASP A 174 -7.59 -14.34 16.87
N TRP A 175 -7.28 -13.34 16.04
CA TRP A 175 -7.98 -12.06 16.03
C TRP A 175 -9.42 -12.21 15.51
N GLU A 176 -9.65 -12.96 14.43
CA GLU A 176 -10.99 -13.24 13.88
C GLU A 176 -11.87 -13.93 14.91
N GLU A 177 -11.38 -14.99 15.55
CA GLU A 177 -12.09 -15.73 16.60
C GLU A 177 -12.46 -14.84 17.78
N LYS A 178 -11.58 -13.92 18.16
CA LYS A 178 -11.77 -13.03 19.29
C LYS A 178 -12.75 -11.88 19.04
N TYR A 179 -12.83 -11.36 17.81
CA TYR A 179 -13.52 -10.09 17.53
C TYR A 179 -14.65 -10.18 16.49
N LEU A 180 -14.76 -11.28 15.73
CA LEU A 180 -15.79 -11.45 14.71
C LEU A 180 -16.76 -12.58 14.98
N ASN A 181 -16.50 -13.45 15.94
CA ASN A 181 -17.41 -14.44 16.53
C ASN A 181 -17.82 -13.96 17.92
#